data_2c06d078f3aa8da54ea6024961945ce5
#
_entry.id   2c06d078f3aa8da54ea6024961945ce5
#
_cell.length_a   1.000
_cell.length_b   1.000
_cell.length_c   1.000
_cell.angle_alpha   90.00
_cell.angle_beta   90.00
_cell.angle_gamma   90.00
#
_symmetry.space_group_name_H-M   'P 1'
#
loop_
_entity.id
_entity.type
_entity.pdbx_description
1 polymer ?
#
loop_
_entity_poly.entity_id
_entity_poly.type
_entity_poly.pdbx_seq_one_letter_code
_entity_poly.pdbx_strand_id
1 'polypeptide(L)'
;MLRKLFLFLMAVIGTVAMDAQALAPISWTAYGLTFDAPKGILVEEDTEDTFLLNSSRFYISLQSLDSEDMVQEDLNELLKGLADDDGVQEQSPIESFDLKQFHGIWLKGKAEEDPCYYACLMTKDAGSVFYISIIYNRTDDKVVEKMLKSFKMEEEM
;
A
#
# COMPACT_ATOMS: atom_id res chain seq x y z
N MET A 1 -22.97 -35.86 -11.81
CA MET A 1 -22.89 -35.13 -11.39
C MET A 1 -22.30 -33.85 -11.70
N LEU A 2 -22.97 -33.14 -12.30
CA LEU A 2 -22.58 -31.88 -12.62
C LEU A 2 -21.94 -31.16 -11.51
N ARG A 3 -22.45 -31.31 -10.33
CA ARG A 3 -21.92 -30.68 -9.27
C ARG A 3 -20.54 -30.98 -8.98
N LYS A 4 -20.17 -32.19 -9.15
CA LYS A 4 -18.92 -32.58 -8.85
C LYS A 4 -17.98 -31.99 -9.79
N LEU A 5 -18.27 -31.91 -10.96
CA LEU A 5 -17.46 -31.43 -11.99
C LEU A 5 -17.32 -30.00 -11.70
N PHE A 6 -18.38 -29.41 -11.24
CA PHE A 6 -18.40 -28.02 -10.95
C PHE A 6 -17.44 -27.73 -9.85
N LEU A 7 -17.33 -28.58 -8.88
CA LEU A 7 -16.46 -28.36 -7.78
C LEU A 7 -15.04 -28.40 -8.25
N PHE A 8 -14.74 -29.21 -9.17
CA PHE A 8 -13.40 -29.33 -9.67
C PHE A 8 -13.08 -28.02 -10.35
N LEU A 9 -14.02 -27.46 -11.00
CA LEU A 9 -13.82 -26.27 -11.73
C LEU A 9 -13.61 -25.20 -10.73
N MET A 10 -14.26 -25.27 -9.62
CA MET A 10 -14.16 -24.26 -8.60
C MET A 10 -12.76 -24.19 -8.07
N ALA A 11 -12.11 -25.31 -7.96
CA ALA A 11 -10.77 -25.32 -7.44
C ALA A 11 -9.87 -24.53 -8.37
N VAL A 12 -10.06 -24.70 -9.63
CA VAL A 12 -9.23 -24.03 -10.61
C VAL A 12 -9.56 -22.57 -10.60
N ILE A 13 -10.84 -22.28 -10.50
CA ILE A 13 -11.29 -20.91 -10.49
C ILE A 13 -10.78 -20.22 -9.27
N GLY A 14 -10.67 -20.96 -8.18
CA GLY A 14 -10.18 -20.39 -6.94
C GLY A 14 -8.76 -19.87 -7.12
N THR A 15 -7.95 -20.58 -7.85
CA THR A 15 -6.58 -20.20 -8.07
C THR A 15 -6.55 -18.96 -8.92
N VAL A 16 -7.36 -18.92 -9.94
CA VAL A 16 -7.40 -17.78 -10.83
C VAL A 16 -7.90 -16.58 -10.07
N ALA A 17 -8.87 -16.78 -9.20
CA ALA A 17 -9.45 -15.69 -8.46
C ALA A 17 -8.43 -15.04 -7.56
N MET A 18 -7.44 -15.80 -7.05
CA MET A 18 -6.45 -15.25 -6.18
C MET A 18 -5.55 -14.31 -6.94
N ASP A 19 -5.30 -14.60 -8.19
CA ASP A 19 -4.41 -13.81 -8.98
C ASP A 19 -5.12 -12.61 -9.56
N ALA A 20 -6.41 -12.60 -9.46
CA ALA A 20 -7.19 -11.56 -10.12
C ALA A 20 -7.82 -10.53 -9.20
N GLN A 21 -7.10 -10.13 -8.17
CA GLN A 21 -7.62 -9.09 -7.29
C GLN A 21 -7.81 -7.83 -8.12
N ALA A 22 -9.06 -7.40 -8.26
CA ALA A 22 -9.35 -6.20 -9.04
C ALA A 22 -9.01 -4.95 -8.24
N LEU A 23 -8.41 -4.00 -8.88
CA LEU A 23 -8.04 -2.74 -8.28
C LEU A 23 -8.83 -1.61 -8.93
N ALA A 24 -9.07 -0.56 -8.20
CA ALA A 24 -9.76 0.62 -8.71
C ALA A 24 -9.20 1.86 -8.02
N PRO A 25 -9.19 3.00 -8.71
CA PRO A 25 -8.64 4.21 -8.12
C PRO A 25 -9.44 4.66 -6.90
N ILE A 26 -8.73 5.13 -5.89
CA ILE A 26 -9.36 5.70 -4.71
C ILE A 26 -8.51 6.91 -4.33
N SER A 27 -9.13 7.93 -3.76
CA SER A 27 -8.43 9.16 -3.42
C SER A 27 -8.54 9.49 -1.95
N TRP A 28 -7.42 9.94 -1.38
CA TRP A 28 -7.40 10.52 -0.06
C TRP A 28 -7.71 12.00 -0.31
N THR A 29 -8.94 12.39 -0.03
CA THR A 29 -9.44 13.67 -0.46
C THR A 29 -8.70 14.87 0.10
N ALA A 30 -8.20 14.76 1.32
CA ALA A 30 -7.50 15.88 1.96
C ALA A 30 -6.30 16.36 1.15
N TYR A 31 -5.66 15.44 0.40
CA TYR A 31 -4.43 15.78 -0.32
C TYR A 31 -4.53 15.55 -1.83
N GLY A 32 -5.62 15.02 -2.30
CA GLY A 32 -5.73 14.67 -3.71
C GLY A 32 -4.76 13.54 -4.08
N LEU A 33 -4.43 12.68 -3.11
CA LEU A 33 -3.50 11.57 -3.32
C LEU A 33 -4.31 10.37 -3.77
N THR A 34 -4.02 9.84 -4.93
CA THR A 34 -4.81 8.76 -5.54
C THR A 34 -3.94 7.53 -5.75
N PHE A 35 -4.51 6.37 -5.56
CA PHE A 35 -3.81 5.13 -5.87
C PHE A 35 -4.84 4.05 -6.19
N ASP A 36 -4.40 2.93 -6.75
CA ASP A 36 -5.29 1.83 -7.06
C ASP A 36 -5.38 0.94 -5.83
N ALA A 37 -6.58 0.81 -5.29
CA ALA A 37 -6.85 0.00 -4.11
C ALA A 37 -7.74 -1.17 -4.48
N PRO A 38 -7.83 -2.18 -3.62
CA PRO A 38 -8.72 -3.32 -3.90
C PRO A 38 -10.14 -2.83 -4.07
N LYS A 39 -10.81 -3.30 -5.12
CA LYS A 39 -12.17 -2.91 -5.40
C LYS A 39 -13.05 -3.28 -4.24
N GLY A 40 -13.90 -2.38 -3.82
CA GLY A 40 -14.84 -2.64 -2.74
C GLY A 40 -14.27 -2.48 -1.33
N ILE A 41 -13.04 -2.01 -1.21
CA ILE A 41 -12.44 -1.80 0.12
C ILE A 41 -13.22 -0.70 0.82
N LEU A 42 -13.35 -0.81 2.13
CA LEU A 42 -14.10 0.17 2.89
C LEU A 42 -13.19 1.25 3.44
N VAL A 43 -13.64 2.49 3.37
CA VAL A 43 -12.89 3.60 3.93
C VAL A 43 -13.37 3.77 5.36
N GLU A 44 -12.46 3.57 6.31
CA GLU A 44 -12.80 3.72 7.72
C GLU A 44 -12.51 5.11 8.25
N GLU A 45 -11.52 5.77 7.70
CA GLU A 45 -11.18 7.10 8.15
C GLU A 45 -10.62 7.89 6.97
N ASP A 46 -11.05 9.12 6.80
CA ASP A 46 -10.56 9.98 5.72
C ASP A 46 -10.45 11.39 6.30
N THR A 47 -9.33 11.68 6.94
CA THR A 47 -9.09 12.96 7.58
C THR A 47 -7.78 13.55 7.07
N GLU A 48 -7.40 14.69 7.56
CA GLU A 48 -6.14 15.32 7.17
C GLU A 48 -4.97 14.54 7.73
N ASP A 49 -5.17 13.76 8.79
CA ASP A 49 -4.09 13.04 9.41
C ASP A 49 -3.93 11.63 8.90
N THR A 50 -5.04 10.99 8.58
CA THR A 50 -5.02 9.56 8.30
C THR A 50 -6.07 9.14 7.28
N PHE A 51 -5.71 8.20 6.45
CA PHE A 51 -6.63 7.59 5.50
C PHE A 51 -6.54 6.07 5.76
N LEU A 52 -7.59 5.49 6.33
CA LEU A 52 -7.60 4.07 6.67
C LEU A 52 -8.61 3.31 5.84
N LEU A 53 -8.17 2.21 5.27
CA LEU A 53 -8.99 1.37 4.41
C LEU A 53 -8.93 -0.07 4.91
N ASN A 54 -10.03 -0.78 4.81
CA ASN A 54 -10.10 -2.12 5.35
C ASN A 54 -10.95 -3.07 4.49
N SER A 55 -10.51 -4.30 4.37
CA SER A 55 -11.27 -5.35 3.74
C SER A 55 -10.83 -6.66 4.37
N SER A 56 -11.39 -7.78 3.94
CA SER A 56 -11.02 -9.06 4.51
C SER A 56 -9.57 -9.46 4.20
N ARG A 57 -8.97 -8.88 3.17
CA ARG A 57 -7.61 -9.22 2.78
C ARG A 57 -6.59 -8.14 3.01
N PHE A 58 -7.03 -6.92 3.24
CA PHE A 58 -6.13 -5.78 3.32
C PHE A 58 -6.44 -4.83 4.44
N TYR A 59 -5.41 -4.32 5.07
CA TYR A 59 -5.55 -3.20 5.98
C TYR A 59 -4.54 -2.20 5.49
N ILE A 60 -5.00 -1.05 5.02
CA ILE A 60 -4.15 -0.03 4.41
C ILE A 60 -4.24 1.26 5.21
N SER A 61 -3.10 1.80 5.58
CA SER A 61 -3.06 3.04 6.34
C SER A 61 -2.11 4.01 5.65
N LEU A 62 -2.58 5.22 5.44
CA LEU A 62 -1.76 6.29 4.90
C LEU A 62 -1.74 7.41 5.91
N GLN A 63 -0.57 8.01 6.12
CA GLN A 63 -0.43 9.15 7.00
C GLN A 63 0.41 10.20 6.32
N SER A 64 0.11 11.46 6.58
CA SER A 64 0.91 12.56 6.08
C SER A 64 1.90 12.91 7.19
N LEU A 65 3.16 13.05 6.85
CA LEU A 65 4.21 13.35 7.83
C LEU A 65 4.72 14.75 7.62
N ASP A 66 5.24 15.34 8.70
CA ASP A 66 5.84 16.66 8.63
C ASP A 66 7.14 16.49 7.85
N SER A 67 7.25 17.19 6.73
CA SER A 67 8.39 17.06 5.86
C SER A 67 9.27 18.30 5.85
N GLU A 68 9.01 19.24 6.77
CA GLU A 68 9.80 20.44 6.81
C GLU A 68 11.25 20.06 7.06
N ASP A 69 12.14 20.58 6.26
CA ASP A 69 13.57 20.32 6.35
C ASP A 69 14.00 18.88 6.03
N MET A 70 13.07 18.05 5.55
CA MET A 70 13.43 16.68 5.21
C MET A 70 13.95 16.60 3.78
N VAL A 71 15.00 15.81 3.57
CA VAL A 71 15.52 15.60 2.23
C VAL A 71 15.40 14.11 1.91
N GLN A 72 15.54 13.78 0.64
CA GLN A 72 15.38 12.41 0.17
C GLN A 72 16.26 11.40 0.92
N GLU A 73 17.46 11.80 1.29
CA GLU A 73 18.39 10.91 1.99
C GLU A 73 17.88 10.51 3.37
N ASP A 74 16.95 11.27 3.93
CA ASP A 74 16.42 10.99 5.25
C ASP A 74 15.37 9.87 5.22
N LEU A 75 14.84 9.55 4.04
CA LEU A 75 13.74 8.61 3.94
C LEU A 75 14.04 7.21 4.46
N ASN A 76 15.23 6.69 4.19
CA ASN A 76 15.54 5.34 4.62
C ASN A 76 15.51 5.22 6.14
N GLU A 77 16.09 6.19 6.82
CA GLU A 77 16.15 6.16 8.26
C GLU A 77 14.76 6.35 8.83
N LEU A 78 13.98 7.22 8.21
CA LEU A 78 12.63 7.48 8.64
C LEU A 78 11.79 6.20 8.52
N LEU A 79 11.84 5.54 7.38
CA LEU A 79 11.06 4.34 7.14
C LEU A 79 11.45 3.24 8.12
N LYS A 80 12.75 3.06 8.34
CA LYS A 80 13.22 2.03 9.24
C LYS A 80 12.71 2.30 10.65
N GLY A 81 12.77 3.55 11.08
CA GLY A 81 12.30 3.93 12.42
C GLY A 81 10.81 3.69 12.59
N LEU A 82 10.03 4.04 11.58
CA LEU A 82 8.58 3.87 11.64
C LEU A 82 8.22 2.38 11.65
N ALA A 83 8.88 1.58 10.83
CA ALA A 83 8.62 0.16 10.78
C ALA A 83 9.00 -0.51 12.11
N ASP A 84 10.12 -0.09 12.70
CA ASP A 84 10.56 -0.64 13.97
C ASP A 84 9.57 -0.27 15.09
N ASP A 85 9.08 0.96 15.07
CA ASP A 85 8.10 1.42 16.06
C ASP A 85 6.80 0.64 15.97
N ASP A 86 6.42 0.25 14.76
CA ASP A 86 5.20 -0.52 14.57
C ASP A 86 5.42 -2.02 14.84
N GLY A 87 6.64 -2.42 15.16
CA GLY A 87 6.92 -3.81 15.47
C GLY A 87 7.02 -4.74 14.28
N VAL A 88 7.34 -4.20 13.11
CA VAL A 88 7.46 -5.01 11.89
C VAL A 88 8.65 -5.95 12.03
N GLN A 89 8.41 -7.24 11.83
CA GLN A 89 9.43 -8.27 11.97
C GLN A 89 9.90 -8.78 10.63
N GLU A 90 11.06 -9.41 10.61
CA GLU A 90 11.61 -10.01 9.40
C GLU A 90 11.71 -9.03 8.23
N GLN A 91 12.20 -7.85 8.53
CA GLN A 91 12.25 -6.78 7.54
C GLN A 91 13.25 -7.06 6.43
N SER A 92 12.85 -6.82 5.21
CA SER A 92 13.73 -6.95 4.05
C SER A 92 14.60 -5.69 3.95
N PRO A 93 15.61 -5.70 3.10
CA PRO A 93 16.34 -4.47 2.81
C PRO A 93 15.37 -3.47 2.17
N ILE A 94 15.66 -2.20 2.34
CA ILE A 94 14.84 -1.15 1.76
C ILE A 94 15.16 -1.06 0.27
N GLU A 95 14.12 -0.97 -0.56
CA GLU A 95 14.27 -0.82 -1.99
C GLU A 95 13.69 0.52 -2.39
N SER A 96 14.28 1.15 -3.38
CA SER A 96 13.76 2.43 -3.85
C SER A 96 13.00 2.23 -5.16
N PHE A 97 12.03 3.07 -5.41
CA PHE A 97 11.30 3.07 -6.66
C PHE A 97 10.93 4.51 -6.99
N ASP A 98 10.79 4.80 -8.26
CA ASP A 98 10.55 6.16 -8.69
C ASP A 98 9.25 6.25 -9.46
N LEU A 99 8.43 7.21 -9.11
CA LEU A 99 7.19 7.47 -9.80
C LEU A 99 7.30 8.85 -10.44
N LYS A 100 6.34 9.20 -11.28
CA LYS A 100 6.39 10.48 -11.95
C LYS A 100 6.50 11.64 -10.97
N GLN A 101 5.76 11.56 -9.88
CA GLN A 101 5.67 12.65 -8.92
C GLN A 101 6.34 12.38 -7.58
N PHE A 102 6.84 11.17 -7.36
CA PHE A 102 7.36 10.77 -6.07
C PHE A 102 8.68 10.03 -6.13
N HIS A 103 9.50 10.23 -5.10
CA HIS A 103 10.59 9.32 -4.79
C HIS A 103 10.01 8.38 -3.75
N GLY A 104 10.09 7.09 -3.98
CA GLY A 104 9.52 6.11 -3.06
C GLY A 104 10.54 5.12 -2.56
N ILE A 105 10.29 4.61 -1.35
CA ILE A 105 11.07 3.50 -0.82
C ILE A 105 10.09 2.57 -0.11
N TRP A 106 10.40 1.30 -0.08
CA TRP A 106 9.59 0.35 0.68
C TRP A 106 10.45 -0.74 1.31
N LEU A 107 9.89 -1.41 2.32
CA LEU A 107 10.44 -2.65 2.83
C LEU A 107 9.28 -3.63 3.02
N LYS A 108 9.61 -4.91 3.06
CA LYS A 108 8.62 -5.93 3.31
C LYS A 108 8.92 -6.51 4.68
N GLY A 109 7.93 -7.04 5.33
CA GLY A 109 8.13 -7.68 6.63
C GLY A 109 6.88 -8.41 7.06
N LYS A 110 6.76 -8.61 8.35
CA LYS A 110 5.59 -9.23 8.93
C LYS A 110 5.04 -8.39 10.06
N ALA A 111 3.74 -8.16 10.04
CA ALA A 111 3.03 -7.49 11.10
C ALA A 111 2.26 -8.60 11.80
N GLU A 112 2.80 -9.03 12.94
CA GLU A 112 2.30 -10.19 13.65
C GLU A 112 2.46 -11.41 12.75
N GLU A 113 1.37 -11.98 12.25
CA GLU A 113 1.48 -13.18 11.43
C GLU A 113 1.31 -12.89 9.95
N ASP A 114 0.96 -11.69 9.60
CA ASP A 114 0.64 -11.35 8.21
C ASP A 114 1.75 -10.61 7.50
N PRO A 115 1.93 -10.85 6.20
CA PRO A 115 2.93 -10.10 5.44
C PRO A 115 2.50 -8.65 5.32
N CYS A 116 3.46 -7.77 5.19
CA CYS A 116 3.18 -6.35 5.03
C CYS A 116 4.24 -5.66 4.20
N TYR A 117 3.86 -4.50 3.65
CA TYR A 117 4.79 -3.58 3.03
C TYR A 117 4.66 -2.26 3.77
N TYR A 118 5.77 -1.63 4.05
CA TYR A 118 5.80 -0.30 4.64
C TYR A 118 6.57 0.58 3.66
N ALA A 119 6.07 1.75 3.38
CA ALA A 119 6.64 2.60 2.34
C ALA A 119 6.60 4.07 2.75
N CYS A 120 7.50 4.85 2.20
CA CYS A 120 7.44 6.30 2.28
C CYS A 120 7.50 6.84 0.87
N LEU A 121 6.68 7.86 0.61
CA LEU A 121 6.67 8.56 -0.66
C LEU A 121 6.95 10.03 -0.39
N MET A 122 7.93 10.59 -1.07
CA MET A 122 8.22 12.02 -0.96
C MET A 122 7.95 12.64 -2.32
N THR A 123 7.18 13.71 -2.37
CA THR A 123 6.94 14.40 -3.63
C THR A 123 8.26 14.94 -4.15
N LYS A 124 8.42 15.00 -5.46
CA LYS A 124 9.69 15.43 -6.05
C LYS A 124 10.07 16.87 -5.74
N ASP A 125 9.10 17.68 -5.35
CA ASP A 125 9.38 19.05 -4.92
C ASP A 125 9.67 19.08 -3.41
N ALA A 126 9.73 17.91 -2.77
CA ALA A 126 9.99 17.77 -1.34
C ALA A 126 8.99 18.51 -0.46
N GLY A 127 7.80 18.74 -0.96
CA GLY A 127 6.77 19.46 -0.21
C GLY A 127 5.93 18.56 0.69
N SER A 128 5.92 17.25 0.43
CA SER A 128 5.08 16.34 1.20
C SER A 128 5.71 14.97 1.31
N VAL A 129 5.51 14.31 2.44
CA VAL A 129 5.96 12.95 2.65
C VAL A 129 4.77 12.16 3.19
N PHE A 130 4.50 11.01 2.60
CA PHE A 130 3.43 10.13 3.03
C PHE A 130 4.00 8.80 3.48
N TYR A 131 3.43 8.27 4.55
CA TYR A 131 3.84 6.99 5.13
C TYR A 131 2.70 6.00 4.87
N ILE A 132 3.00 4.88 4.26
CA ILE A 132 2.00 3.92 3.84
C ILE A 132 2.31 2.57 4.47
N SER A 133 1.29 1.92 5.05
CA SER A 133 1.44 0.56 5.49
C SER A 133 0.33 -0.26 4.85
N ILE A 134 0.68 -1.43 4.31
CA ILE A 134 -0.28 -2.35 3.71
C ILE A 134 -0.03 -3.71 4.33
N ILE A 135 -0.98 -4.18 5.13
CA ILE A 135 -0.91 -5.49 5.75
C ILE A 135 -1.93 -6.33 5.00
N TYR A 136 -1.57 -7.52 4.57
CA TYR A 136 -2.43 -8.29 3.70
C TYR A 136 -2.34 -9.79 3.95
N ASN A 137 -3.29 -10.52 3.42
CA ASN A 137 -3.26 -11.97 3.47
C ASN A 137 -3.88 -12.50 2.20
N ARG A 138 -3.56 -13.76 1.87
CA ARG A 138 -4.12 -14.43 0.70
C ARG A 138 -4.01 -13.61 -0.59
N THR A 139 -2.91 -12.92 -0.76
CA THR A 139 -2.69 -12.05 -1.91
C THR A 139 -1.24 -12.15 -2.33
N ASP A 140 -0.98 -12.04 -3.62
CA ASP A 140 0.34 -12.06 -4.17
C ASP A 140 1.03 -10.74 -3.88
N ASP A 141 2.28 -10.76 -3.49
CA ASP A 141 3.08 -9.56 -3.22
C ASP A 141 3.04 -8.61 -4.41
N LYS A 142 2.97 -9.13 -5.63
CA LYS A 142 2.99 -8.29 -6.80
C LYS A 142 1.79 -7.36 -6.89
N VAL A 143 0.67 -7.76 -6.30
CA VAL A 143 -0.52 -6.92 -6.29
C VAL A 143 -0.24 -5.72 -5.41
N VAL A 144 0.42 -5.94 -4.26
CA VAL A 144 0.73 -4.87 -3.33
C VAL A 144 1.73 -3.91 -3.96
N GLU A 145 2.73 -4.45 -4.65
CA GLU A 145 3.72 -3.60 -5.33
C GLU A 145 3.05 -2.77 -6.41
N LYS A 146 2.06 -3.33 -7.09
CA LYS A 146 1.37 -2.60 -8.13
C LYS A 146 0.60 -1.46 -7.50
N MET A 147 0.00 -1.67 -6.32
CA MET A 147 -0.72 -0.63 -5.62
C MET A 147 0.24 0.49 -5.24
N LEU A 148 1.41 0.14 -4.70
CA LEU A 148 2.39 1.13 -4.29
C LEU A 148 2.91 1.95 -5.46
N LYS A 149 3.02 1.33 -6.63
CA LYS A 149 3.50 2.02 -7.81
C LYS A 149 2.43 2.84 -8.51
N SER A 150 1.20 2.78 -8.05
CA SER A 150 0.10 3.52 -8.67
C SER A 150 -0.16 4.89 -8.06
N PHE A 151 0.56 5.27 -7.02
CA PHE A 151 0.30 6.54 -6.34
C PHE A 151 0.58 7.75 -7.23
N LYS A 152 -0.30 8.72 -7.17
CA LYS A 152 -0.12 9.97 -7.88
C LYS A 152 -0.94 11.06 -7.21
N MET A 153 -0.55 12.30 -7.40
CA MET A 153 -1.31 13.44 -6.92
C MET A 153 -2.18 13.90 -8.05
N GLU A 154 -3.39 14.36 -7.73
CA GLU A 154 -4.28 14.87 -8.74
C GLU A 154 -3.68 16.17 -9.22
N GLU A 155 -3.71 16.40 -10.52
CA GLU A 155 -3.16 17.62 -11.06
C GLU A 155 -4.25 18.68 -11.08
N GLU A 156 -3.89 19.91 -10.75
CA GLU A 156 -4.84 20.95 -10.79
C GLU A 156 -4.97 21.45 -12.20
N MET A 157 -6.17 21.83 -12.59
CA MET A 157 -6.42 22.25 -13.96
C MET A 157 -6.24 23.74 -14.11
#